data_43cd8ed9e3e314c897a7f6cd298b46d5
#
_entry.id   43cd8ed9e3e314c897a7f6cd298b46d5
#
_cell.length_a   1.000
_cell.length_b   1.000
_cell.length_c   1.000
_cell.angle_alpha   90.00
_cell.angle_beta   90.00
_cell.angle_gamma   90.00
#
_symmetry.space_group_name_H-M   'P 1'
#
loop_
_entity.id
_entity.type
_entity.pdbx_description
1 polymer ?
#
loop_
_entity_poly.entity_id
_entity_poly.type
_entity_poly.pdbx_seq_one_letter_code
_entity_poly.pdbx_strand_id
1 'polypeptide(L)'
;MGKEKLLIVEDDIDTQKFLKLLLQKYYELDICWSDNSFYELLTKNSYDLIIMDISIKGRKDGLQLTNEIKNSPLYNNIPVICLSANVLYQDMQNAHDAGVDIFLGKPVSNEILLRTVKDILNKHRA
;
A
#
# COMPACT_ATOMS: atom_id res chain seq x y z
N MET A 1 13.06 -20.47 -0.36
CA MET A 1 11.85 -19.68 -0.31
C MET A 1 12.17 -18.20 -0.33
N GLY A 2 11.51 -17.47 -1.20
CA GLY A 2 11.78 -16.06 -1.37
C GLY A 2 11.14 -15.18 -0.30
N LYS A 3 11.53 -13.93 -0.30
CA LYS A 3 10.90 -12.91 0.53
C LYS A 3 9.50 -12.63 0.00
N GLU A 4 8.62 -12.12 0.87
CA GLU A 4 7.36 -11.58 0.44
C GLU A 4 7.60 -10.38 -0.47
N LYS A 5 6.68 -10.16 -1.41
CA LYS A 5 6.80 -9.09 -2.40
C LYS A 5 5.74 -8.02 -2.13
N LEU A 6 6.19 -6.79 -1.96
CA LEU A 6 5.32 -5.64 -1.67
C LEU A 6 5.28 -4.70 -2.88
N LEU A 7 4.10 -4.14 -3.13
CA LEU A 7 3.93 -3.07 -4.11
C LEU A 7 3.72 -1.75 -3.36
N ILE A 8 4.59 -0.80 -3.60
CA ILE A 8 4.51 0.53 -3.01
C ILE A 8 4.00 1.50 -4.07
N VAL A 9 2.92 2.19 -3.76
CA VAL A 9 2.29 3.17 -4.66
C VAL A 9 2.49 4.55 -4.02
N GLU A 10 3.46 5.31 -4.53
CA GLU A 10 3.90 6.57 -3.95
C GLU A 10 4.52 7.44 -5.02
N ASP A 11 4.06 8.68 -5.16
CA ASP A 11 4.61 9.59 -6.17
C ASP A 11 5.68 10.57 -5.64
N ASP A 12 5.84 10.67 -4.32
CA ASP A 12 6.89 11.51 -3.73
C ASP A 12 8.22 10.73 -3.67
N ILE A 13 9.25 11.29 -4.31
CA ILE A 13 10.54 10.62 -4.43
C ILE A 13 11.20 10.40 -3.08
N ASP A 14 11.13 11.37 -2.18
CA ASP A 14 11.75 11.22 -0.86
C ASP A 14 11.07 10.14 -0.04
N THR A 15 9.76 10.06 -0.10
CA THR A 15 9.00 8.99 0.57
C THR A 15 9.31 7.62 -0.05
N GLN A 16 9.45 7.55 -1.38
CA GLN A 16 9.86 6.30 -2.04
C GLN A 16 11.22 5.82 -1.51
N LYS A 17 12.18 6.72 -1.42
CA LYS A 17 13.52 6.38 -0.90
C LYS A 17 13.46 5.91 0.54
N PHE A 18 12.69 6.59 1.38
CA PHE A 18 12.52 6.21 2.77
C PHE A 18 11.94 4.80 2.89
N LEU A 19 10.84 4.54 2.20
CA LEU A 19 10.19 3.22 2.23
C LEU A 19 11.11 2.12 1.70
N LYS A 20 11.83 2.41 0.63
CA LYS A 20 12.78 1.46 0.06
C LYS A 20 13.88 1.11 1.04
N LEU A 21 14.52 2.12 1.64
CA LEU A 21 15.59 1.88 2.61
C LEU A 21 15.10 1.07 3.81
N LEU A 22 13.89 1.38 4.27
CA LEU A 22 13.34 0.72 5.45
C LEU A 22 12.97 -0.74 5.18
N LEU A 23 12.36 -1.03 4.04
CA LEU A 23 11.71 -2.30 3.77
C LEU A 23 12.55 -3.29 2.94
N GLN A 24 13.51 -2.79 2.15
CA GLN A 24 14.25 -3.66 1.21
C GLN A 24 15.09 -4.73 1.89
N LYS A 25 15.43 -4.56 3.16
CA LYS A 25 16.18 -5.56 3.92
C LYS A 25 15.38 -6.82 4.16
N TYR A 26 14.06 -6.70 4.18
CA TYR A 26 13.15 -7.77 4.61
C TYR A 26 12.26 -8.27 3.49
N TYR A 27 12.00 -7.46 2.46
CA TYR A 27 11.01 -7.75 1.42
C TYR A 27 11.53 -7.40 0.04
N GLU A 28 10.97 -8.08 -0.98
CA GLU A 28 11.11 -7.63 -2.35
C GLU A 28 10.14 -6.48 -2.59
N LEU A 29 10.58 -5.45 -3.29
CA LEU A 29 9.78 -4.24 -3.49
C LEU A 29 9.68 -3.87 -4.95
N ASP A 30 8.47 -3.53 -5.40
CA ASP A 30 8.26 -2.76 -6.61
C ASP A 30 7.63 -1.44 -6.20
N ILE A 31 7.98 -0.37 -6.91
CA ILE A 31 7.49 0.97 -6.62
C ILE A 31 6.86 1.54 -7.88
N CYS A 32 5.67 2.09 -7.74
CA CYS A 32 4.99 2.81 -8.82
C CYS A 32 4.47 4.15 -8.29
N TRP A 33 4.03 5.02 -9.21
CA TRP A 33 3.73 6.40 -8.86
C TRP A 33 2.40 6.92 -9.43
N SER A 34 1.66 6.08 -10.14
CA SER A 34 0.39 6.49 -10.74
C SER A 34 -0.54 5.29 -10.92
N ASP A 35 -1.80 5.57 -11.25
CA ASP A 35 -2.77 4.52 -11.54
C ASP A 35 -2.32 3.62 -12.70
N ASN A 36 -1.75 4.20 -13.76
CA ASN A 36 -1.28 3.41 -14.91
C ASN A 36 -0.15 2.48 -14.52
N SER A 37 0.87 2.99 -13.83
CA SER A 37 2.00 2.17 -13.41
C SER A 37 1.57 1.11 -12.38
N PHE A 38 0.61 1.44 -11.53
CA PHE A 38 0.05 0.49 -10.57
C PHE A 38 -0.55 -0.72 -11.28
N TYR A 39 -1.46 -0.49 -12.24
CA TYR A 39 -2.10 -1.61 -12.94
C TYR A 39 -1.14 -2.38 -13.82
N GLU A 40 -0.17 -1.70 -14.42
CA GLU A 40 0.85 -2.37 -15.23
C GLU A 40 1.62 -3.39 -14.39
N LEU A 41 2.06 -3.00 -13.20
CA LEU A 41 2.77 -3.92 -12.31
C LEU A 41 1.85 -4.99 -11.74
N LEU A 42 0.64 -4.60 -11.35
CA LEU A 42 -0.30 -5.52 -10.71
C LEU A 42 -0.68 -6.68 -11.63
N THR A 43 -0.85 -6.42 -12.92
CA THR A 43 -1.23 -7.46 -13.89
C THR A 43 -0.09 -8.41 -14.24
N LYS A 44 1.15 -8.00 -14.03
CA LYS A 44 2.33 -8.79 -14.40
C LYS A 44 2.96 -9.53 -13.24
N ASN A 45 2.59 -9.21 -12.02
CA ASN A 45 3.23 -9.75 -10.81
C ASN A 45 2.19 -10.14 -9.78
N SER A 46 2.63 -10.96 -8.81
CA SER A 46 1.83 -11.28 -7.64
C SER A 46 2.43 -10.56 -6.43
N TYR A 47 1.59 -9.92 -5.64
CA TYR A 47 2.03 -9.18 -4.46
C TYR A 47 1.35 -9.71 -3.20
N ASP A 48 2.09 -9.67 -2.10
CA ASP A 48 1.60 -10.09 -0.80
C ASP A 48 0.99 -8.95 -0.01
N LEU A 49 1.31 -7.71 -0.36
CA LEU A 49 0.85 -6.52 0.33
C LEU A 49 1.01 -5.31 -0.58
N ILE A 50 0.09 -4.38 -0.49
CA ILE A 50 0.18 -3.08 -1.15
C ILE A 50 0.25 -2.00 -0.09
N ILE A 51 1.25 -1.10 -0.21
CA ILE A 51 1.34 0.12 0.58
C ILE A 51 0.93 1.25 -0.35
N MET A 52 -0.19 1.90 -0.02
CA MET A 52 -0.87 2.84 -0.91
C MET A 52 -0.88 4.25 -0.31
N ASP A 53 -0.23 5.20 -0.98
CA ASP A 53 -0.40 6.61 -0.68
C ASP A 53 -1.74 7.07 -1.26
N ILE A 54 -2.57 7.68 -0.42
CA ILE A 54 -3.90 8.13 -0.85
C ILE A 54 -3.81 9.24 -1.88
N SER A 55 -2.83 10.13 -1.76
CA SER A 55 -2.76 11.37 -2.54
C SER A 55 -1.93 11.28 -3.81
N ILE A 56 -1.77 10.08 -4.38
CA ILE A 56 -1.03 9.92 -5.64
C ILE A 56 -1.72 10.70 -6.76
N LYS A 57 -0.91 11.14 -7.72
CA LYS A 57 -1.38 11.87 -8.90
C LYS A 57 -1.80 10.91 -10.00
N GLY A 58 -2.69 11.38 -10.87
CA GLY A 58 -3.22 10.59 -11.96
C GLY A 58 -4.71 10.78 -12.05
N ARG A 59 -5.38 9.93 -12.83
CA ARG A 59 -6.84 9.97 -12.97
C ARG A 59 -7.55 9.47 -11.72
N LYS A 60 -6.88 8.59 -10.98
CA LYS A 60 -7.45 7.96 -9.78
C LYS A 60 -6.50 8.13 -8.64
N ASP A 61 -7.04 8.42 -7.47
CA ASP A 61 -6.26 8.47 -6.24
C ASP A 61 -6.15 7.08 -5.61
N GLY A 62 -5.42 7.00 -4.48
CA GLY A 62 -5.18 5.72 -3.82
C GLY A 62 -6.43 5.05 -3.28
N LEU A 63 -7.45 5.81 -2.86
CA LEU A 63 -8.70 5.20 -2.38
C LEU A 63 -9.52 4.62 -3.50
N GLN A 64 -9.55 5.29 -4.66
CA GLN A 64 -10.23 4.76 -5.84
C GLN A 64 -9.59 3.46 -6.30
N LEU A 65 -8.25 3.42 -6.35
CA LEU A 65 -7.52 2.21 -6.71
C LEU A 65 -7.79 1.07 -5.71
N THR A 66 -7.77 1.38 -4.42
CA THR A 66 -8.04 0.39 -3.38
C THR A 66 -9.45 -0.17 -3.55
N ASN A 67 -10.44 0.69 -3.74
CA ASN A 67 -11.81 0.24 -3.93
C ASN A 67 -11.94 -0.68 -5.15
N GLU A 68 -11.27 -0.35 -6.23
CA GLU A 68 -11.31 -1.17 -7.45
C GLU A 68 -10.74 -2.56 -7.22
N ILE A 69 -9.55 -2.65 -6.58
CA ILE A 69 -8.95 -3.96 -6.36
C ILE A 69 -9.71 -4.78 -5.32
N LYS A 70 -10.30 -4.13 -4.33
CA LYS A 70 -11.10 -4.85 -3.32
C LYS A 70 -12.41 -5.38 -3.90
N ASN A 71 -12.86 -4.84 -5.01
CA ASN A 71 -14.03 -5.34 -5.73
C ASN A 71 -13.66 -6.30 -6.87
N SER A 72 -12.37 -6.61 -7.03
CA SER A 72 -11.90 -7.51 -8.07
C SER A 72 -11.67 -8.91 -7.50
N PRO A 73 -12.26 -9.96 -8.09
CA PRO A 73 -12.01 -11.33 -7.62
C PRO A 73 -10.55 -11.76 -7.76
N LEU A 74 -9.76 -11.09 -8.62
CA LEU A 74 -8.35 -11.41 -8.81
C LEU A 74 -7.47 -10.82 -7.71
N TYR A 75 -7.85 -9.68 -7.12
CA TYR A 75 -6.95 -8.92 -6.25
C TYR A 75 -7.51 -8.64 -4.85
N ASN A 76 -8.76 -9.01 -4.58
CA ASN A 76 -9.42 -8.62 -3.33
C ASN A 76 -8.80 -9.23 -2.07
N ASN A 77 -7.95 -10.25 -2.22
CA ASN A 77 -7.27 -10.87 -1.09
C ASN A 77 -5.96 -10.18 -0.73
N ILE A 78 -5.48 -9.25 -1.54
CA ILE A 78 -4.22 -8.53 -1.23
C ILE A 78 -4.52 -7.49 -0.17
N PRO A 79 -3.87 -7.55 1.00
CA PRO A 79 -4.06 -6.52 2.02
C PRO A 79 -3.49 -5.18 1.58
N VAL A 80 -4.13 -4.09 2.01
CA VAL A 80 -3.72 -2.73 1.65
C VAL A 80 -3.51 -1.93 2.93
N ILE A 81 -2.28 -1.42 3.09
CA ILE A 81 -1.95 -0.41 4.09
C ILE A 81 -1.97 0.94 3.39
N CYS A 82 -2.75 1.86 3.91
CA CYS A 82 -2.88 3.19 3.34
C CYS A 82 -2.08 4.18 4.17
N LEU A 83 -1.33 5.06 3.50
CA LEU A 83 -0.61 6.15 4.14
C LEU A 83 -1.26 7.47 3.74
N SER A 84 -1.48 8.36 4.71
CA SER A 84 -2.11 9.64 4.43
C SER A 84 -1.56 10.74 5.30
N ALA A 85 -1.34 11.92 4.70
CA ALA A 85 -1.04 13.13 5.44
C ALA A 85 -2.28 13.70 6.15
N ASN A 86 -3.47 13.28 5.74
CA ASN A 86 -4.74 13.75 6.28
C ASN A 86 -5.34 12.68 7.18
N VAL A 87 -5.51 13.01 8.48
CA VAL A 87 -5.94 12.03 9.49
C VAL A 87 -7.23 12.45 10.19
N LEU A 88 -8.04 13.28 9.55
CA LEU A 88 -9.35 13.65 10.08
C LEU A 88 -10.28 12.44 10.06
N TYR A 89 -11.29 12.47 10.90
CA TYR A 89 -12.27 11.39 11.00
C TYR A 89 -12.84 10.99 9.63
N GLN A 90 -13.21 12.00 8.82
CA GLN A 90 -13.78 11.74 7.49
C GLN A 90 -12.78 11.03 6.57
N ASP A 91 -11.49 11.37 6.67
CA ASP A 91 -10.46 10.71 5.86
C ASP A 91 -10.33 9.25 6.22
N MET A 92 -10.37 8.94 7.52
CA MET A 92 -10.30 7.57 8.01
C MET A 92 -11.54 6.78 7.61
N GLN A 93 -12.72 7.42 7.65
CA GLN A 93 -13.97 6.80 7.25
C GLN A 93 -13.97 6.49 5.75
N ASN A 94 -13.48 7.42 4.93
CA ASN A 94 -13.37 7.22 3.48
C ASN A 94 -12.45 6.06 3.15
N ALA A 95 -11.34 5.94 3.87
CA ALA A 95 -10.41 4.82 3.70
C ALA A 95 -11.07 3.49 4.05
N HIS A 96 -11.77 3.45 5.17
CA HIS A 96 -12.52 2.26 5.59
C HIS A 96 -13.53 1.85 4.53
N ASP A 97 -14.29 2.81 4.01
CA ASP A 97 -15.34 2.55 3.01
C ASP A 97 -14.74 2.06 1.69
N ALA A 98 -13.52 2.48 1.37
CA ALA A 98 -12.81 2.00 0.18
C ALA A 98 -12.24 0.59 0.33
N GLY A 99 -12.23 0.04 1.55
CA GLY A 99 -11.74 -1.31 1.80
C GLY A 99 -10.28 -1.38 2.26
N VAL A 100 -9.70 -0.26 2.71
CA VAL A 100 -8.34 -0.23 3.26
C VAL A 100 -8.29 -1.12 4.50
N ASP A 101 -7.28 -1.97 4.59
CA ASP A 101 -7.13 -2.86 5.75
C ASP A 101 -6.54 -2.14 6.95
N ILE A 102 -5.54 -1.28 6.73
CA ILE A 102 -4.93 -0.49 7.80
C ILE A 102 -4.65 0.92 7.29
N PHE A 103 -5.02 1.91 8.09
CA PHE A 103 -4.81 3.32 7.81
C PHE A 103 -3.73 3.86 8.75
N LEU A 104 -2.67 4.45 8.20
CA LEU A 104 -1.59 5.07 8.97
C LEU A 104 -1.43 6.53 8.56
N GLY A 105 -1.32 7.41 9.55
CA GLY A 105 -1.04 8.83 9.29
C GLY A 105 0.43 9.09 9.05
N LYS A 106 0.74 10.04 8.17
CA LYS A 106 2.11 10.52 7.95
C LYS A 106 2.42 11.67 8.90
N PRO A 107 3.66 11.79 9.39
CA PRO A 107 4.77 10.89 9.20
C PRO A 107 4.60 9.62 10.04
N VAL A 108 4.89 8.47 9.45
CA VAL A 108 4.82 7.19 10.16
C VAL A 108 6.21 6.82 10.68
N SER A 109 6.30 6.33 11.92
CA SER A 109 7.58 5.91 12.47
C SER A 109 8.03 4.60 11.81
N ASN A 110 9.36 4.41 11.74
CA ASN A 110 9.95 3.19 11.20
C ASN A 110 9.43 1.96 11.94
N GLU A 111 9.40 2.04 13.25
CA GLU A 111 8.97 0.94 14.11
C GLU A 111 7.53 0.55 13.86
N ILE A 112 6.63 1.54 13.79
CA ILE A 112 5.21 1.28 13.56
C ILE A 112 4.99 0.67 12.18
N LEU A 113 5.64 1.22 11.16
CA LEU A 113 5.46 0.71 9.80
C LEU A 113 5.98 -0.73 9.67
N LEU A 114 7.19 -1.02 10.18
CA LEU A 114 7.75 -2.37 10.12
C LEU A 114 6.87 -3.37 10.86
N ARG A 115 6.39 -3.00 12.04
CA ARG A 115 5.51 -3.87 12.83
C ARG A 115 4.19 -4.12 12.12
N THR A 116 3.59 -3.06 11.57
CA THR A 116 2.32 -3.18 10.87
C THR A 116 2.42 -4.09 9.65
N VAL A 117 3.48 -3.92 8.85
CA VAL A 117 3.72 -4.78 7.69
C VAL A 117 3.88 -6.24 8.13
N LYS A 118 4.71 -6.48 9.13
CA LYS A 118 4.95 -7.83 9.64
C LYS A 118 3.66 -8.49 10.14
N ASP A 119 2.88 -7.75 10.94
CA ASP A 119 1.66 -8.29 11.53
C ASP A 119 0.63 -8.63 10.48
N ILE A 120 0.43 -7.75 9.49
CA ILE A 120 -0.57 -8.00 8.45
C ILE A 120 -0.18 -9.16 7.55
N LEU A 121 1.11 -9.30 7.24
CA LEU A 121 1.61 -10.42 6.46
C LEU A 121 1.44 -11.74 7.21
N ASN A 122 1.76 -11.76 8.50
CA ASN A 122 1.60 -12.95 9.33
C ASN A 122 0.13 -13.37 9.44
N LYS A 123 -0.76 -12.40 9.60
CA LYS A 123 -2.20 -12.67 9.69
C LYS A 123 -2.73 -13.29 8.40
N HIS A 124 -2.27 -12.82 7.25
CA HIS A 124 -2.74 -13.33 5.97
C HIS A 124 -2.15 -14.69 5.60
N ARG A 125 -1.06 -15.09 6.23
CA ARG A 125 -0.48 -16.42 6.02
C ARG A 125 -1.11 -17.50 6.90
N ALA A 126 -1.75 -17.08 7.94
CA ALA A 126 -2.32 -18.04 8.93
C ALA A 126 -3.57 -18.75 8.40
#